data_b5e0801a770054fa675f41de6237a402
#
_entry.id   b5e0801a770054fa675f41de6237a402
#
_cell.length_a   1.000
_cell.length_b   1.000
_cell.length_c   1.000
_cell.angle_alpha   90.00
_cell.angle_beta   90.00
_cell.angle_gamma   90.00
#
_symmetry.space_group_name_H-M   'P 1'
#
loop_
_entity.id
_entity.type
_entity.pdbx_description
1 polymer ?
#
loop_
_entity_poly.entity_id
_entity_poly.type
_entity_poly.pdbx_seq_one_letter_code
_entity_poly.pdbx_strand_id
1 'polypeptide(L)'
;MRLAVCLSVALSALLLSTPASAQCITSKGAFGQYKQHLNQKVRAAGIGQRGQQALVQAGLSGVTWRFESNPSSQTGVSQGDPARFLAKRSGTSAQNFIAQVRNRIARNRGTFRSIEARYGVPASVLATIWGLETSWGGYLGGTPIVSGAVTLSSYCRRYPRFEPHAVAALRLVDRGVISAGTRGGPSGELGHMQFLAGNWERYGVDGDGNGRADPYSAVDALASAANMLRSNGWQPGQPFGPGTRNFQVLSVWNDSGNYQRAIAYAAERVGG
;
A
#
# COMPACT_ATOMS: atom_id res chain seq x y z
N MET A 1 -27.15 57.69 -54.42
CA MET A 1 -26.90 56.23 -54.20
C MET A 1 -25.55 56.08 -53.50
N ARG A 2 -25.53 55.83 -52.18
CA ARG A 2 -24.28 55.62 -51.48
C ARG A 2 -24.26 54.09 -51.04
N LEU A 3 -23.31 53.35 -51.57
CA LEU A 3 -23.05 51.99 -51.20
C LEU A 3 -22.30 51.97 -49.83
N ALA A 4 -22.87 51.31 -48.85
CA ALA A 4 -22.21 50.98 -47.59
C ALA A 4 -21.52 49.61 -47.74
N VAL A 5 -20.20 49.58 -47.61
CA VAL A 5 -19.40 48.35 -47.57
C VAL A 5 -19.32 47.89 -46.10
N CYS A 6 -19.97 46.78 -45.76
CA CYS A 6 -19.82 46.13 -44.47
C CYS A 6 -18.55 45.27 -44.50
N LEU A 7 -17.53 45.65 -43.72
CA LEU A 7 -16.35 44.82 -43.45
C LEU A 7 -16.70 43.86 -42.31
N SER A 8 -16.82 42.57 -42.63
CA SER A 8 -16.96 41.51 -41.63
C SER A 8 -15.59 41.08 -41.13
N VAL A 9 -15.24 41.44 -39.90
CA VAL A 9 -14.04 40.94 -39.22
C VAL A 9 -14.34 39.55 -38.67
N ALA A 10 -13.78 38.52 -39.29
CA ALA A 10 -13.82 37.15 -38.77
C ALA A 10 -12.80 37.00 -37.62
N LEU A 11 -13.27 36.93 -36.40
CA LEU A 11 -12.47 36.66 -35.20
C LEU A 11 -12.17 35.15 -35.16
N SER A 12 -10.99 34.75 -35.64
CA SER A 12 -10.50 33.37 -35.53
C SER A 12 -10.09 33.09 -34.08
N ALA A 13 -10.96 32.45 -33.31
CA ALA A 13 -10.62 31.93 -31.99
C ALA A 13 -9.63 30.78 -32.13
N LEU A 14 -8.35 31.01 -31.79
CA LEU A 14 -7.37 29.96 -31.58
C LEU A 14 -7.83 29.14 -30.35
N LEU A 15 -8.43 27.99 -30.61
CA LEU A 15 -8.62 26.97 -29.60
C LEU A 15 -7.24 26.43 -29.19
N LEU A 16 -6.69 26.95 -28.10
CA LEU A 16 -5.54 26.35 -27.41
C LEU A 16 -6.02 24.98 -26.90
N SER A 17 -5.75 23.95 -27.69
CA SER A 17 -5.94 22.56 -27.25
C SER A 17 -4.99 22.30 -26.08
N THR A 18 -5.52 22.30 -24.86
CA THR A 18 -4.77 21.79 -23.71
C THR A 18 -4.39 20.35 -24.01
N PRO A 19 -3.11 19.95 -23.86
CA PRO A 19 -2.72 18.58 -24.10
C PRO A 19 -3.58 17.68 -23.21
N ALA A 20 -4.21 16.68 -23.82
CA ALA A 20 -5.00 15.70 -23.08
C ALA A 20 -4.12 15.06 -21.98
N SER A 21 -4.52 15.20 -20.72
CA SER A 21 -3.78 14.59 -19.62
C SER A 21 -3.87 13.06 -19.74
N ALA A 22 -2.73 12.37 -19.75
CA ALA A 22 -2.72 10.92 -19.83
C ALA A 22 -3.25 10.31 -18.53
N GLN A 23 -4.32 9.54 -18.60
CA GLN A 23 -4.91 8.84 -17.43
C GLN A 23 -3.99 7.72 -16.91
N CYS A 24 -3.18 7.12 -17.77
CA CYS A 24 -2.11 6.19 -17.41
C CYS A 24 -0.98 6.27 -18.43
N ILE A 25 0.19 5.71 -18.12
CA ILE A 25 1.38 5.79 -18.98
C ILE A 25 1.99 4.42 -19.26
N THR A 26 2.59 4.31 -20.43
CA THR A 26 3.39 3.16 -20.87
C THR A 26 4.87 3.51 -21.03
N SER A 27 5.22 4.79 -20.95
CA SER A 27 6.59 5.30 -21.04
C SER A 27 6.90 6.32 -19.95
N LYS A 28 8.16 6.37 -19.51
CA LYS A 28 8.63 7.30 -18.46
C LYS A 28 8.42 8.77 -18.83
N GLY A 29 8.56 9.11 -20.13
CA GLY A 29 8.43 10.48 -20.63
C GLY A 29 7.04 11.10 -20.41
N ALA A 30 6.00 10.26 -20.29
CA ALA A 30 4.62 10.71 -20.05
C ALA A 30 4.30 10.94 -18.55
N PHE A 31 5.25 10.72 -17.63
CA PHE A 31 5.00 10.83 -16.19
C PHE A 31 4.50 12.22 -15.76
N GLY A 32 5.02 13.29 -16.40
CA GLY A 32 4.56 14.65 -16.16
C GLY A 32 3.07 14.84 -16.52
N GLN A 33 2.62 14.26 -17.62
CA GLN A 33 1.21 14.32 -18.05
C GLN A 33 0.30 13.57 -17.07
N TYR A 34 0.74 12.40 -16.58
CA TYR A 34 0.02 11.69 -15.53
C TYR A 34 -0.09 12.51 -14.24
N LYS A 35 0.98 13.19 -13.81
CA LYS A 35 0.91 14.07 -12.63
C LYS A 35 -0.11 15.21 -12.79
N GLN A 36 -0.28 15.74 -14.02
CA GLN A 36 -1.33 16.74 -14.30
C GLN A 36 -2.73 16.14 -14.14
N HIS A 37 -2.96 14.92 -14.66
CA HIS A 37 -4.20 14.18 -14.44
C HIS A 37 -4.46 13.95 -12.95
N LEU A 38 -3.46 13.43 -12.22
CA LEU A 38 -3.59 13.15 -10.79
C LEU A 38 -3.83 14.42 -9.97
N ASN A 39 -3.26 15.56 -10.38
CA ASN A 39 -3.47 16.84 -9.69
C ASN A 39 -4.94 17.30 -9.76
N GLN A 40 -5.65 17.02 -10.84
CA GLN A 40 -7.09 17.30 -10.92
C GLN A 40 -7.86 16.49 -9.88
N LYS A 41 -7.52 15.19 -9.71
CA LYS A 41 -8.11 14.32 -8.69
C LYS A 41 -7.79 14.78 -7.28
N VAL A 42 -6.54 15.20 -7.03
CA VAL A 42 -6.07 15.70 -5.74
C VAL A 42 -6.84 16.96 -5.33
N ARG A 43 -7.03 17.90 -6.25
CA ARG A 43 -7.82 19.11 -6.02
C ARG A 43 -9.30 18.79 -5.79
N ALA A 44 -9.89 17.92 -6.62
CA ALA A 44 -11.28 17.48 -6.46
C ALA A 44 -11.52 16.77 -5.12
N ALA A 45 -10.51 16.09 -4.59
CA ALA A 45 -10.53 15.44 -3.28
C ALA A 45 -10.30 16.40 -2.09
N GLY A 46 -10.17 17.71 -2.34
CA GLY A 46 -9.97 18.74 -1.31
C GLY A 46 -8.62 18.66 -0.59
N ILE A 47 -7.60 18.04 -1.20
CA ILE A 47 -6.26 17.94 -0.62
C ILE A 47 -5.59 19.32 -0.69
N GLY A 48 -5.08 19.78 0.45
CA GLY A 48 -4.51 21.09 0.64
C GLY A 48 -3.11 21.26 0.06
N GLN A 49 -2.49 22.38 0.40
CA GLN A 49 -1.24 22.83 -0.22
C GLN A 49 -0.07 21.84 -0.01
N ARG A 50 0.06 21.25 1.20
CA ARG A 50 1.15 20.30 1.49
C ARG A 50 1.09 19.05 0.61
N GLY A 51 -0.10 18.47 0.43
CA GLY A 51 -0.30 17.33 -0.44
C GLY A 51 -0.08 17.67 -1.91
N GLN A 52 -0.55 18.83 -2.37
CA GLN A 52 -0.32 19.30 -3.75
C GLN A 52 1.17 19.54 -4.03
N GLN A 53 1.90 20.15 -3.10
CA GLN A 53 3.36 20.34 -3.22
C GLN A 53 4.11 19.00 -3.25
N ALA A 54 3.69 18.03 -2.43
CA ALA A 54 4.27 16.69 -2.45
C ALA A 54 4.09 16.00 -3.83
N LEU A 55 2.96 16.19 -4.50
CA LEU A 55 2.76 15.71 -5.88
C LEU A 55 3.70 16.42 -6.87
N VAL A 56 3.87 17.73 -6.76
CA VAL A 56 4.79 18.49 -7.62
C VAL A 56 6.22 17.97 -7.47
N GLN A 57 6.66 17.71 -6.24
CA GLN A 57 8.00 17.22 -5.92
C GLN A 57 8.19 15.72 -6.25
N ALA A 58 7.11 14.96 -6.39
CA ALA A 58 7.19 13.53 -6.67
C ALA A 58 7.90 13.27 -8.01
N GLY A 59 9.04 12.57 -7.94
CA GLY A 59 9.76 12.03 -9.06
C GLY A 59 9.26 10.65 -9.45
N LEU A 60 9.54 10.22 -10.69
CA LEU A 60 9.30 8.84 -11.10
C LEU A 60 10.25 7.92 -10.32
N SER A 61 9.70 6.96 -9.58
CA SER A 61 10.49 5.94 -8.86
C SER A 61 11.03 4.91 -9.84
N GLY A 62 12.35 4.92 -10.05
CA GLY A 62 13.01 3.96 -10.93
C GLY A 62 12.90 2.51 -10.44
N VAL A 63 12.82 2.30 -9.12
CA VAL A 63 12.64 0.95 -8.51
C VAL A 63 11.24 0.44 -8.83
N THR A 64 10.19 1.23 -8.55
CA THR A 64 8.80 0.91 -8.85
C THR A 64 8.61 0.65 -10.35
N TRP A 65 9.15 1.54 -11.17
CA TRP A 65 9.05 1.40 -12.62
C TRP A 65 9.66 0.10 -13.13
N ARG A 66 10.89 -0.26 -12.70
CA ARG A 66 11.53 -1.53 -13.10
C ARG A 66 10.73 -2.74 -12.66
N PHE A 67 10.19 -2.72 -11.43
CA PHE A 67 9.37 -3.80 -10.91
C PHE A 67 8.10 -3.98 -11.75
N GLU A 68 7.44 -2.90 -12.14
CA GLU A 68 6.22 -2.94 -12.94
C GLU A 68 6.46 -3.26 -14.42
N SER A 69 7.62 -2.89 -14.96
CA SER A 69 7.99 -3.16 -16.35
C SER A 69 8.45 -4.60 -16.57
N ASN A 70 8.74 -5.37 -15.51
CA ASN A 70 9.18 -6.75 -15.60
C ASN A 70 8.26 -7.70 -14.80
N PRO A 71 7.04 -7.99 -15.31
CA PRO A 71 6.07 -8.85 -14.61
C PRO A 71 6.55 -10.27 -14.35
N SER A 72 7.44 -10.82 -15.20
CA SER A 72 7.99 -12.16 -15.04
C SER A 72 8.85 -12.30 -13.78
N SER A 73 9.46 -11.23 -13.29
CA SER A 73 10.20 -11.24 -12.03
C SER A 73 9.30 -11.42 -10.80
N GLN A 74 7.99 -11.21 -10.96
CA GLN A 74 6.99 -11.29 -9.88
C GLN A 74 6.40 -12.71 -9.72
N THR A 75 6.56 -13.59 -10.72
CA THR A 75 5.92 -14.91 -10.78
C THR A 75 6.78 -16.05 -10.22
N GLY A 76 7.95 -15.77 -9.72
CA GLY A 76 9.04 -16.73 -9.47
C GLY A 76 8.91 -17.62 -8.23
N VAL A 77 7.71 -17.95 -7.71
CA VAL A 77 7.54 -18.97 -6.67
C VAL A 77 6.52 -19.99 -7.14
N SER A 78 6.97 -21.25 -7.31
CA SER A 78 6.09 -22.36 -7.70
C SER A 78 4.89 -22.44 -6.76
N GLN A 79 3.70 -22.62 -7.34
CA GLN A 79 2.50 -22.92 -6.57
C GLN A 79 2.72 -24.24 -5.81
N GLY A 80 2.52 -24.25 -4.49
CA GLY A 80 2.35 -25.49 -3.80
C GLY A 80 2.90 -25.58 -2.38
N ASP A 81 4.18 -25.27 -2.14
CA ASP A 81 4.78 -25.51 -0.83
C ASP A 81 4.93 -24.20 -0.01
N PRO A 82 4.11 -24.03 1.05
CA PRO A 82 4.17 -22.84 1.89
C PRO A 82 5.49 -22.71 2.67
N ALA A 83 6.14 -23.83 3.03
CA ALA A 83 7.43 -23.78 3.72
C ALA A 83 8.53 -23.25 2.80
N ARG A 84 8.54 -23.70 1.53
CA ARG A 84 9.46 -23.19 0.52
C ARG A 84 9.24 -21.71 0.22
N PHE A 85 7.96 -21.29 0.15
CA PHE A 85 7.62 -19.87 -0.03
C PHE A 85 8.14 -19.02 1.13
N LEU A 86 7.89 -19.47 2.39
CA LEU A 86 8.40 -18.81 3.59
C LEU A 86 9.91 -18.66 3.55
N ALA A 87 10.63 -19.76 3.28
CA ALA A 87 12.10 -19.77 3.23
C ALA A 87 12.62 -18.77 2.19
N LYS A 88 12.06 -18.78 0.98
CA LYS A 88 12.44 -17.84 -0.07
C LYS A 88 12.13 -16.37 0.29
N ARG A 89 10.96 -16.11 0.88
CA ARG A 89 10.51 -14.75 1.20
C ARG A 89 11.23 -14.16 2.39
N SER A 90 11.52 -14.97 3.42
CA SER A 90 12.16 -14.53 4.67
C SER A 90 13.69 -14.57 4.63
N GLY A 91 14.29 -15.24 3.62
CA GLY A 91 15.74 -15.43 3.54
C GLY A 91 16.31 -16.40 4.59
N THR A 92 15.45 -17.20 5.26
CA THR A 92 15.85 -18.22 6.23
C THR A 92 14.97 -19.46 6.12
N SER A 93 15.28 -20.57 6.81
CA SER A 93 14.41 -21.74 6.80
C SER A 93 13.02 -21.43 7.39
N ALA A 94 12.00 -22.17 6.96
CA ALA A 94 10.65 -22.02 7.49
C ALA A 94 10.60 -22.26 9.02
N GLN A 95 11.36 -23.24 9.52
CA GLN A 95 11.48 -23.55 10.95
C GLN A 95 12.08 -22.36 11.72
N ASN A 96 13.17 -21.78 11.22
CA ASN A 96 13.80 -20.62 11.82
C ASN A 96 12.86 -19.41 11.80
N PHE A 97 12.14 -19.18 10.71
CA PHE A 97 11.15 -18.10 10.63
C PHE A 97 10.06 -18.27 11.70
N ILE A 98 9.48 -19.49 11.82
CA ILE A 98 8.45 -19.79 12.84
C ILE A 98 8.99 -19.59 14.26
N ALA A 99 10.24 -20.02 14.53
CA ALA A 99 10.87 -19.78 15.83
C ALA A 99 11.04 -18.26 16.11
N GLN A 100 11.39 -17.48 15.10
CA GLN A 100 11.47 -16.02 15.23
C GLN A 100 10.10 -15.39 15.49
N VAL A 101 9.02 -15.87 14.85
CA VAL A 101 7.64 -15.42 15.13
C VAL A 101 7.29 -15.67 16.60
N ARG A 102 7.55 -16.88 17.13
CA ARG A 102 7.33 -17.20 18.56
C ARG A 102 8.08 -16.23 19.49
N ASN A 103 9.34 -15.98 19.20
CA ASN A 103 10.17 -15.06 19.96
C ASN A 103 9.64 -13.61 19.92
N ARG A 104 9.14 -13.15 18.77
CA ARG A 104 8.55 -11.80 18.64
C ARG A 104 7.27 -11.67 19.45
N ILE A 105 6.40 -12.68 19.44
CA ILE A 105 5.19 -12.71 20.25
C ILE A 105 5.56 -12.69 21.73
N ALA A 106 6.52 -13.51 22.16
CA ALA A 106 6.94 -13.58 23.55
C ALA A 106 7.47 -12.24 24.09
N ARG A 107 8.29 -11.55 23.27
CA ARG A 107 8.87 -10.23 23.63
C ARG A 107 7.85 -9.10 23.63
N ASN A 108 6.74 -9.22 22.89
CA ASN A 108 5.70 -8.20 22.76
C ASN A 108 4.34 -8.72 23.28
N ARG A 109 4.37 -9.61 24.28
CA ARG A 109 3.17 -10.34 24.76
C ARG A 109 2.01 -9.42 25.13
N GLY A 110 2.29 -8.30 25.80
CA GLY A 110 1.25 -7.33 26.21
C GLY A 110 0.53 -6.74 25.01
N THR A 111 1.29 -6.26 24.02
CA THR A 111 0.76 -5.70 22.77
C THR A 111 -0.11 -6.71 22.02
N PHE A 112 0.41 -7.93 21.80
CA PHE A 112 -0.35 -8.93 21.05
C PHE A 112 -1.62 -9.36 21.80
N ARG A 113 -1.59 -9.53 23.12
CA ARG A 113 -2.78 -9.85 23.91
C ARG A 113 -3.85 -8.74 23.80
N SER A 114 -3.46 -7.48 23.91
CA SER A 114 -4.38 -6.35 23.78
C SER A 114 -5.03 -6.30 22.40
N ILE A 115 -4.25 -6.48 21.33
CA ILE A 115 -4.76 -6.48 19.95
C ILE A 115 -5.69 -7.68 19.71
N GLU A 116 -5.30 -8.88 20.15
CA GLU A 116 -6.10 -10.10 20.00
C GLU A 116 -7.42 -10.00 20.78
N ALA A 117 -7.39 -9.49 22.01
CA ALA A 117 -8.60 -9.24 22.81
C ALA A 117 -9.56 -8.26 22.11
N ARG A 118 -9.02 -7.22 21.45
CA ARG A 118 -9.83 -6.18 20.78
C ARG A 118 -10.40 -6.62 19.44
N TYR A 119 -9.60 -7.32 18.62
CA TYR A 119 -9.94 -7.62 17.24
C TYR A 119 -10.20 -9.10 16.96
N GLY A 120 -9.82 -9.98 17.86
CA GLY A 120 -9.96 -11.43 17.71
C GLY A 120 -9.07 -12.04 16.62
N VAL A 121 -8.00 -11.34 16.23
CA VAL A 121 -7.02 -11.84 15.26
C VAL A 121 -5.82 -12.38 16.03
N PRO A 122 -5.45 -13.67 15.87
CA PRO A 122 -4.38 -14.30 16.64
C PRO A 122 -3.02 -13.59 16.47
N ALA A 123 -2.27 -13.51 17.56
CA ALA A 123 -0.90 -12.98 17.56
C ALA A 123 -0.02 -13.67 16.52
N SER A 124 -0.20 -14.99 16.31
CA SER A 124 0.55 -15.77 15.33
C SER A 124 0.34 -15.31 13.90
N VAL A 125 -0.88 -14.92 13.53
CA VAL A 125 -1.19 -14.38 12.20
C VAL A 125 -0.52 -13.02 12.00
N LEU A 126 -0.70 -12.10 12.94
CA LEU A 126 -0.15 -10.73 12.86
C LEU A 126 1.37 -10.72 12.86
N ALA A 127 2.01 -11.49 13.75
CA ALA A 127 3.46 -11.56 13.84
C ALA A 127 4.09 -12.24 12.61
N THR A 128 3.38 -13.20 11.98
CA THR A 128 3.78 -13.82 10.72
C THR A 128 3.77 -12.80 9.58
N ILE A 129 2.67 -12.05 9.42
CA ILE A 129 2.57 -10.98 8.41
C ILE A 129 3.68 -9.95 8.64
N TRP A 130 3.86 -9.47 9.86
CA TRP A 130 4.90 -8.49 10.21
C TRP A 130 6.31 -8.97 9.83
N GLY A 131 6.59 -10.25 10.07
CA GLY A 131 7.87 -10.87 9.67
C GLY A 131 8.07 -10.90 8.16
N LEU A 132 7.01 -11.24 7.41
CA LEU A 132 7.04 -11.30 5.95
C LEU A 132 7.15 -9.93 5.27
N GLU A 133 6.59 -8.88 5.89
CA GLU A 133 6.60 -7.53 5.34
C GLU A 133 7.93 -6.81 5.58
N THR A 134 8.41 -6.81 6.82
CA THR A 134 9.53 -5.93 7.21
C THR A 134 10.57 -6.61 8.09
N SER A 135 10.55 -7.96 8.23
CA SER A 135 11.41 -8.66 9.21
C SER A 135 11.24 -8.06 10.61
N TRP A 136 10.01 -7.84 11.01
CA TRP A 136 9.61 -7.22 12.30
C TRP A 136 10.18 -5.80 12.49
N GLY A 137 10.16 -4.99 11.44
CA GLY A 137 10.65 -3.62 11.44
C GLY A 137 12.15 -3.50 11.17
N GLY A 138 12.83 -4.59 10.81
CA GLY A 138 14.24 -4.57 10.45
C GLY A 138 14.54 -3.77 9.18
N TYR A 139 13.58 -3.69 8.26
CA TYR A 139 13.67 -2.86 7.07
C TYR A 139 12.29 -2.36 6.64
N LEU A 140 12.07 -1.05 6.71
CA LEU A 140 10.79 -0.41 6.39
C LEU A 140 10.72 0.13 4.95
N GLY A 141 11.76 -0.09 4.16
CA GLY A 141 11.85 0.38 2.78
C GLY A 141 12.68 1.66 2.63
N GLY A 142 13.15 1.90 1.41
CA GLY A 142 14.02 3.04 1.07
C GLY A 142 13.48 3.95 -0.03
N THR A 143 12.27 3.69 -0.55
CA THR A 143 11.66 4.48 -1.63
C THR A 143 10.82 5.63 -1.03
N PRO A 144 10.93 6.87 -1.55
CA PRO A 144 10.00 7.92 -1.16
C PRO A 144 8.55 7.50 -1.47
N ILE A 145 7.69 7.46 -0.43
CA ILE A 145 6.34 6.89 -0.51
C ILE A 145 5.51 7.54 -1.61
N VAL A 146 5.48 8.88 -1.64
CA VAL A 146 4.68 9.60 -2.65
C VAL A 146 5.16 9.26 -4.06
N SER A 147 6.49 9.26 -4.30
CA SER A 147 7.05 8.88 -5.60
C SER A 147 6.72 7.43 -5.99
N GLY A 148 6.80 6.50 -5.05
CA GLY A 148 6.43 5.10 -5.26
C GLY A 148 4.96 4.95 -5.62
N ALA A 149 4.05 5.50 -4.82
CA ALA A 149 2.61 5.43 -5.01
C ALA A 149 2.15 6.08 -6.31
N VAL A 150 2.68 7.29 -6.64
CA VAL A 150 2.36 8.00 -7.90
C VAL A 150 2.91 7.24 -9.10
N THR A 151 4.11 6.64 -9.00
CA THR A 151 4.67 5.83 -10.10
C THR A 151 3.84 4.55 -10.30
N LEU A 152 3.49 3.84 -9.22
CA LEU A 152 2.67 2.64 -9.32
C LEU A 152 1.33 2.93 -9.98
N SER A 153 0.63 3.97 -9.52
CA SER A 153 -0.70 4.33 -10.01
C SER A 153 -0.68 4.84 -11.46
N SER A 154 0.44 5.38 -11.93
CA SER A 154 0.59 5.87 -13.30
C SER A 154 0.64 4.74 -14.32
N TYR A 155 1.06 3.55 -13.94
CA TYR A 155 1.28 2.43 -14.87
C TYR A 155 -0.05 1.86 -15.37
N CYS A 156 -0.27 1.77 -16.70
CA CYS A 156 -1.57 1.39 -17.29
C CYS A 156 -2.07 0.03 -16.79
N ARG A 157 -1.17 -0.92 -16.52
CA ARG A 157 -1.53 -2.22 -15.93
C ARG A 157 -2.12 -2.10 -14.50
N ARG A 158 -1.81 -1.02 -13.79
CA ARG A 158 -2.23 -0.75 -12.41
C ARG A 158 -3.38 0.24 -12.31
N TYR A 159 -3.56 1.05 -13.34
CA TYR A 159 -4.65 2.02 -13.43
C TYR A 159 -5.99 1.31 -13.76
N PRO A 160 -7.13 1.72 -13.22
CA PRO A 160 -7.31 2.77 -12.20
C PRO A 160 -7.18 2.26 -10.75
N ARG A 161 -6.93 0.95 -10.54
CA ARG A 161 -6.98 0.28 -9.23
C ARG A 161 -6.10 0.96 -8.15
N PHE A 162 -4.94 1.48 -8.52
CA PHE A 162 -3.97 2.06 -7.58
C PHE A 162 -4.01 3.58 -7.49
N GLU A 163 -4.79 4.27 -8.34
CA GLU A 163 -4.93 5.73 -8.26
C GLU A 163 -5.47 6.21 -6.90
N PRO A 164 -6.48 5.57 -6.27
CA PRO A 164 -6.93 5.96 -4.94
C PRO A 164 -5.83 5.91 -3.88
N HIS A 165 -4.88 4.98 -3.99
CA HIS A 165 -3.74 4.90 -3.06
C HIS A 165 -2.74 6.04 -3.25
N ALA A 166 -2.52 6.51 -4.48
CA ALA A 166 -1.70 7.70 -4.72
C ALA A 166 -2.35 8.97 -4.15
N VAL A 167 -3.67 9.14 -4.35
CA VAL A 167 -4.44 10.24 -3.76
C VAL A 167 -4.39 10.18 -2.23
N ALA A 168 -4.54 8.98 -1.64
CA ALA A 168 -4.45 8.77 -0.21
C ALA A 168 -3.06 9.11 0.34
N ALA A 169 -1.97 8.72 -0.34
CA ALA A 169 -0.61 9.07 0.10
C ALA A 169 -0.42 10.59 0.19
N LEU A 170 -0.95 11.33 -0.80
CA LEU A 170 -0.91 12.80 -0.80
C LEU A 170 -1.76 13.41 0.31
N ARG A 171 -2.91 12.80 0.63
CA ARG A 171 -3.76 13.23 1.74
C ARG A 171 -3.11 12.95 3.10
N LEU A 172 -2.40 11.83 3.26
CA LEU A 172 -1.62 11.55 4.48
C LEU A 172 -0.51 12.58 4.69
N VAL A 173 0.15 13.05 3.62
CA VAL A 173 1.12 14.16 3.70
C VAL A 173 0.41 15.45 4.11
N ASP A 174 -0.72 15.76 3.50
CA ASP A 174 -1.48 16.98 3.78
C ASP A 174 -1.91 17.07 5.26
N ARG A 175 -2.37 15.93 5.81
CA ARG A 175 -2.76 15.78 7.22
C ARG A 175 -1.58 15.65 8.19
N GLY A 176 -0.34 15.56 7.71
CA GLY A 176 0.85 15.43 8.54
C GLY A 176 1.02 14.05 9.21
N VAL A 177 0.34 13.01 8.71
CA VAL A 177 0.57 11.62 9.14
C VAL A 177 1.95 11.14 8.70
N ILE A 178 2.33 11.50 7.47
CA ILE A 178 3.67 11.31 6.92
C ILE A 178 4.18 12.64 6.33
N SER A 179 5.49 12.74 6.11
CA SER A 179 6.10 13.85 5.35
C SER A 179 6.28 13.49 3.87
N ALA A 180 6.50 14.49 3.02
CA ALA A 180 6.84 14.28 1.61
C ALA A 180 8.13 13.46 1.43
N GLY A 181 9.05 13.52 2.42
CA GLY A 181 10.32 12.79 2.42
C GLY A 181 10.23 11.39 3.06
N THR A 182 9.09 11.01 3.63
CA THR A 182 8.94 9.70 4.28
C THR A 182 9.20 8.56 3.30
N ARG A 183 9.95 7.55 3.78
CA ARG A 183 10.36 6.40 2.96
C ARG A 183 9.61 5.14 3.39
N GLY A 184 9.39 4.26 2.42
CA GLY A 184 8.69 3.00 2.61
C GLY A 184 9.03 2.00 1.50
N GLY A 185 8.13 1.08 1.23
CA GLY A 185 8.27 0.06 0.20
C GLY A 185 8.34 0.64 -1.23
N PRO A 186 8.74 -0.19 -2.21
CA PRO A 186 8.97 0.27 -3.58
C PRO A 186 7.72 0.80 -4.28
N SER A 187 6.52 0.40 -3.86
CA SER A 187 5.24 0.84 -4.43
C SER A 187 4.53 1.90 -3.57
N GLY A 188 5.24 2.49 -2.59
CA GLY A 188 4.69 3.48 -1.68
C GLY A 188 4.00 2.86 -0.46
N GLU A 189 4.40 1.66 -0.08
CA GLU A 189 3.91 0.98 1.12
C GLU A 189 4.48 1.63 2.40
N LEU A 190 3.64 1.66 3.46
CA LEU A 190 3.86 2.41 4.69
C LEU A 190 4.25 1.52 5.87
N GLY A 191 5.37 1.86 6.49
CA GLY A 191 5.73 1.44 7.85
C GLY A 191 5.88 -0.05 8.09
N HIS A 192 5.65 -0.45 9.34
CA HIS A 192 5.93 -1.80 9.85
C HIS A 192 5.18 -2.92 9.11
N MET A 193 3.95 -2.65 8.68
CA MET A 193 3.09 -3.63 8.03
C MET A 193 2.91 -3.37 6.54
N GLN A 194 3.70 -2.49 5.93
CA GLN A 194 3.70 -2.19 4.49
C GLN A 194 2.30 -1.93 3.92
N PHE A 195 1.52 -1.08 4.62
CA PHE A 195 0.20 -0.69 4.16
C PHE A 195 0.25 0.13 2.88
N LEU A 196 -0.63 -0.14 1.93
CA LEU A 196 -0.97 0.84 0.92
C LEU A 196 -1.69 2.03 1.57
N ALA A 197 -1.41 3.24 1.11
CA ALA A 197 -1.89 4.46 1.76
C ALA A 197 -3.42 4.54 1.92
N GLY A 198 -4.19 4.06 0.92
CA GLY A 198 -5.65 4.02 1.03
C GLY A 198 -6.16 3.01 2.08
N ASN A 199 -5.42 1.91 2.28
CA ASN A 199 -5.74 0.96 3.34
C ASN A 199 -5.40 1.56 4.71
N TRP A 200 -4.29 2.32 4.82
CA TRP A 200 -3.98 3.04 6.05
C TRP A 200 -5.05 4.09 6.39
N GLU A 201 -5.51 4.89 5.43
CA GLU A 201 -6.61 5.84 5.67
C GLU A 201 -7.88 5.19 6.19
N ARG A 202 -8.18 3.99 5.69
CA ARG A 202 -9.42 3.28 6.03
C ARG A 202 -9.34 2.50 7.33
N TYR A 203 -8.20 1.91 7.63
CA TYR A 203 -8.04 0.93 8.71
C TYR A 203 -7.03 1.34 9.78
N GLY A 204 -6.27 2.42 9.57
CA GLY A 204 -5.30 2.92 10.54
C GLY A 204 -5.97 3.30 11.85
N VAL A 205 -5.43 2.81 12.95
CA VAL A 205 -5.91 3.07 14.31
C VAL A 205 -4.75 3.39 15.23
N ASP A 206 -5.01 4.22 16.23
CA ASP A 206 -4.15 4.41 17.38
C ASP A 206 -4.25 3.16 18.27
N GLY A 207 -3.22 2.34 18.25
CA GLY A 207 -3.15 1.08 18.96
C GLY A 207 -2.54 1.20 20.35
N ASP A 208 -1.72 2.21 20.60
CA ASP A 208 -1.05 2.48 21.87
C ASP A 208 -1.74 3.55 22.73
N GLY A 209 -2.75 4.24 22.18
CA GLY A 209 -3.55 5.23 22.90
C GLY A 209 -2.90 6.59 23.05
N ASN A 210 -1.89 6.92 22.20
CA ASN A 210 -1.19 8.19 22.25
C ASN A 210 -1.90 9.35 21.52
N GLY A 211 -3.08 9.10 20.93
CA GLY A 211 -3.90 10.06 20.19
C GLY A 211 -3.55 10.16 18.69
N ARG A 212 -2.65 9.34 18.17
CA ARG A 212 -2.24 9.36 16.77
C ARG A 212 -2.12 7.94 16.21
N ALA A 213 -2.60 7.71 14.99
CA ALA A 213 -2.32 6.50 14.26
C ALA A 213 -1.05 6.72 13.42
N ASP A 214 0.05 6.02 13.73
CA ASP A 214 1.33 6.13 13.05
C ASP A 214 1.74 4.78 12.42
N PRO A 215 1.86 4.68 11.07
CA PRO A 215 2.28 3.43 10.43
C PRO A 215 3.71 3.00 10.80
N TYR A 216 4.51 3.90 11.38
CA TYR A 216 5.86 3.65 11.86
C TYR A 216 5.91 3.29 13.35
N SER A 217 4.80 3.33 14.07
CA SER A 217 4.60 2.66 15.35
C SER A 217 4.25 1.19 15.10
N ALA A 218 5.05 0.26 15.65
CA ALA A 218 4.77 -1.17 15.50
C ALA A 218 3.40 -1.55 16.11
N VAL A 219 3.02 -0.91 17.22
CA VAL A 219 1.75 -1.18 17.91
C VAL A 219 0.57 -0.74 17.05
N ASP A 220 0.61 0.48 16.51
CA ASP A 220 -0.45 1.00 15.64
C ASP A 220 -0.57 0.20 14.36
N ALA A 221 0.57 -0.12 13.74
CA ALA A 221 0.58 -0.89 12.50
C ALA A 221 0.00 -2.31 12.70
N LEU A 222 0.34 -2.99 13.80
CA LEU A 222 -0.23 -4.31 14.15
C LEU A 222 -1.73 -4.21 14.48
N ALA A 223 -2.15 -3.21 15.26
CA ALA A 223 -3.55 -2.96 15.57
C ALA A 223 -4.36 -2.64 14.30
N SER A 224 -3.80 -1.83 13.40
CA SER A 224 -4.41 -1.49 12.11
C SER A 224 -4.55 -2.72 11.20
N ALA A 225 -3.56 -3.62 11.18
CA ALA A 225 -3.64 -4.87 10.44
C ALA A 225 -4.76 -5.78 10.99
N ALA A 226 -4.85 -5.91 12.30
CA ALA A 226 -5.94 -6.65 12.95
C ALA A 226 -7.31 -6.01 12.65
N ASN A 227 -7.41 -4.66 12.71
CA ASN A 227 -8.60 -3.92 12.34
C ASN A 227 -9.01 -4.17 10.88
N MET A 228 -8.06 -4.15 9.96
CA MET A 228 -8.32 -4.44 8.54
C MET A 228 -8.87 -5.85 8.34
N LEU A 229 -8.26 -6.88 8.94
CA LEU A 229 -8.75 -8.25 8.85
C LEU A 229 -10.15 -8.37 9.48
N ARG A 230 -10.36 -7.81 10.67
CA ARG A 230 -11.65 -7.83 11.36
C ARG A 230 -12.77 -7.16 10.58
N SER A 231 -12.50 -5.98 10.03
CA SER A 231 -13.45 -5.21 9.22
C SER A 231 -13.82 -5.89 7.91
N ASN A 232 -12.99 -6.82 7.43
CA ASN A 232 -13.24 -7.60 6.22
C ASN A 232 -13.77 -9.02 6.51
N GLY A 233 -14.25 -9.28 7.72
CA GLY A 233 -15.00 -10.48 8.05
C GLY A 233 -14.20 -11.57 8.75
N TRP A 234 -13.05 -11.24 9.35
CA TRP A 234 -12.36 -12.17 10.26
C TRP A 234 -13.27 -12.57 11.42
N GLN A 235 -13.37 -13.85 11.67
CA GLN A 235 -14.19 -14.44 12.73
C GLN A 235 -13.30 -14.87 13.90
N PRO A 236 -13.41 -14.23 15.08
CA PRO A 236 -12.63 -14.61 16.27
C PRO A 236 -12.85 -16.06 16.67
N GLY A 237 -11.78 -16.72 17.08
CA GLY A 237 -11.84 -18.11 17.55
C GLY A 237 -12.07 -19.16 16.47
N GLN A 238 -12.32 -18.76 15.22
CA GLN A 238 -12.50 -19.70 14.10
C GLN A 238 -11.15 -20.05 13.45
N PRO A 239 -11.03 -21.24 12.86
CA PRO A 239 -9.82 -21.66 12.17
C PRO A 239 -9.50 -20.74 10.97
N PHE A 240 -8.21 -20.66 10.61
CA PHE A 240 -7.73 -19.83 9.50
C PHE A 240 -6.88 -20.61 8.48
N GLY A 241 -6.90 -21.94 8.52
CA GLY A 241 -6.30 -22.81 7.52
C GLY A 241 -7.05 -22.80 6.18
N PRO A 242 -6.46 -23.37 5.13
CA PRO A 242 -7.07 -23.48 3.80
C PRO A 242 -8.51 -24.03 3.84
N GLY A 243 -9.40 -23.40 3.09
CA GLY A 243 -10.83 -23.78 3.03
C GLY A 243 -11.72 -23.09 4.05
N THR A 244 -11.16 -22.36 5.04
CA THR A 244 -11.95 -21.65 6.05
C THR A 244 -12.28 -20.22 5.64
N ARG A 245 -13.26 -19.62 6.33
CA ARG A 245 -13.63 -18.21 6.13
C ARG A 245 -12.46 -17.26 6.43
N ASN A 246 -11.75 -17.48 7.53
CA ASN A 246 -10.61 -16.63 7.91
C ASN A 246 -9.45 -16.75 6.92
N PHE A 247 -9.26 -17.92 6.30
CA PHE A 247 -8.28 -18.06 5.21
C PHE A 247 -8.64 -17.18 4.01
N GLN A 248 -9.93 -17.11 3.63
CA GLN A 248 -10.38 -16.25 2.55
C GLN A 248 -10.15 -14.76 2.88
N VAL A 249 -10.31 -14.37 4.16
CA VAL A 249 -10.07 -13.00 4.61
C VAL A 249 -8.59 -12.60 4.45
N LEU A 250 -7.64 -13.53 4.50
CA LEU A 250 -6.22 -13.20 4.26
C LEU A 250 -5.96 -12.59 2.87
N SER A 251 -6.86 -12.79 1.90
CA SER A 251 -6.77 -12.18 0.56
C SER A 251 -6.85 -10.65 0.58
N VAL A 252 -7.47 -10.04 1.58
CA VAL A 252 -7.52 -8.57 1.71
C VAL A 252 -6.15 -7.99 2.06
N TRP A 253 -5.29 -8.81 2.69
CA TRP A 253 -3.90 -8.45 2.96
C TRP A 253 -3.04 -8.60 1.71
N ASN A 254 -3.08 -9.79 1.11
CA ASN A 254 -2.34 -10.10 -0.11
C ASN A 254 -3.13 -11.10 -0.96
N ASP A 255 -3.41 -10.72 -2.21
CA ASP A 255 -4.23 -11.50 -3.15
C ASP A 255 -3.51 -12.75 -3.71
N SER A 256 -2.24 -12.97 -3.33
CA SER A 256 -1.48 -14.15 -3.70
C SER A 256 -1.84 -15.36 -2.83
N GLY A 257 -2.42 -16.40 -3.43
CA GLY A 257 -2.72 -17.63 -2.73
C GLY A 257 -1.50 -18.30 -2.08
N ASN A 258 -0.29 -18.12 -2.63
CA ASN A 258 0.94 -18.59 -1.99
C ASN A 258 1.23 -17.82 -0.69
N TYR A 259 1.00 -16.52 -0.69
CA TYR A 259 1.20 -15.68 0.49
C TYR A 259 0.22 -16.05 1.60
N GLN A 260 -1.07 -16.23 1.26
CA GLN A 260 -2.12 -16.65 2.19
C GLN A 260 -1.79 -18.02 2.83
N ARG A 261 -1.39 -19.02 2.01
CA ARG A 261 -0.97 -20.34 2.51
C ARG A 261 0.26 -20.25 3.41
N ALA A 262 1.21 -19.38 3.10
CA ALA A 262 2.40 -19.19 3.93
C ALA A 262 2.06 -18.57 5.29
N ILE A 263 1.15 -17.59 5.35
CA ILE A 263 0.66 -17.01 6.60
C ILE A 263 -0.01 -18.11 7.44
N ALA A 264 -0.98 -18.84 6.87
CA ALA A 264 -1.69 -19.88 7.58
C ALA A 264 -0.75 -20.97 8.10
N TYR A 265 0.14 -21.47 7.22
CA TYR A 265 1.12 -22.50 7.55
C TYR A 265 2.02 -22.12 8.73
N ALA A 266 2.56 -20.90 8.73
CA ALA A 266 3.43 -20.45 9.82
C ALA A 266 2.64 -20.18 11.09
N ALA A 267 1.51 -19.47 10.99
CA ALA A 267 0.70 -19.09 12.15
C ALA A 267 0.12 -20.29 12.90
N GLU A 268 -0.33 -21.34 12.21
CA GLU A 268 -0.79 -22.60 12.84
C GLU A 268 0.33 -23.28 13.61
N ARG A 269 1.56 -23.27 13.11
CA ARG A 269 2.73 -23.90 13.75
C ARG A 269 3.34 -23.09 14.88
N VAL A 270 2.98 -21.82 14.99
CA VAL A 270 3.37 -20.97 16.14
C VAL A 270 2.51 -21.29 17.36
N GLY A 271 1.24 -21.58 17.18
CA GLY A 271 0.27 -21.84 18.26
C GLY A 271 0.26 -23.28 18.79
N GLY A 272 1.01 -24.22 18.13
CA GLY A 272 1.12 -25.62 18.55
C GLY A 272 2.27 -25.86 19.49
#